data_cf4a9e2a07a2f69b73f732284b8e74b0
#
_entry.id   cf4a9e2a07a2f69b73f732284b8e74b0
#
_cell.length_a   1.000
_cell.length_b   1.000
_cell.length_c   1.000
_cell.angle_alpha   90.00
_cell.angle_beta   90.00
_cell.angle_gamma   90.00
#
_symmetry.space_group_name_H-M   'P 1'
#
loop_
_entity.id
_entity.type
_entity.pdbx_description
1 polymer ?
#
loop_
_entity_poly.entity_id
_entity_poly.type
_entity_poly.pdbx_seq_one_letter_code
_entity_poly.pdbx_strand_id
1 'polypeptide(L)'
;MAATVMELYGSKVFNEHEMRERLPSSTYKSLKATIEKGQPLDLEVANVVASVMKRWAIEQGATHYTHWFQPLTEGTAEKHDAFVEHDGKGGMMEEFSGKLLVQQEPDASSFPNGGIRNTFEARGYSAWDPSSPVFVVDDTLCIPTVFIAYTGESLDYKTPLLKALSAVGKAAVDVCRYFNPEVKKVVAYLGWEQEYFLVDEGLYAARPDLLLTGRTLMGHEASKNQQLEDHYFGAIPTRVAAFMKDLEIQALELGIPVKTRHNEVAPNQFELAPIFEECNLAVDHNMLIMSLMRKVARSHGFRLLLHEKPFKGVNGSGKHNNWSLGTDTGVLLMAPGKTPEENLRFITFIVNVLMAVYRHNGLLKASISSATNAHRLGANEAPPAIISSFLGTQLSKVLEHLEKSEPEDLMLAGKQGMKLDIARIPELLIDNTDRNRTSPFAFTGNRFEFRAVGSEANCASAMLALNAAVAEQLKTFKTEVDAKIADGKETFAAILEVLRKDIKECKAIHFDGNGYSDEWKAEAARRGLDCETSVPVIFDNYLKESSVRMFESTGVMTRKELEARNEVKWEMYTLSLIHISEPTRLRC
;
A
#
# COMPACT_ATOMS: atom_id res chain seq x y z
N MET A 1 -19.55 -14.69 27.88
CA MET A 1 -18.81 -15.48 26.87
C MET A 1 -17.91 -14.48 26.17
N ALA A 2 -16.71 -14.87 25.73
CA ALA A 2 -15.89 -13.97 24.90
C ALA A 2 -16.62 -13.80 23.56
N ALA A 3 -16.64 -12.57 23.03
CA ALA A 3 -17.21 -12.30 21.70
C ALA A 3 -16.47 -13.10 20.63
N THR A 4 -17.19 -13.57 19.64
CA THR A 4 -16.61 -14.26 18.49
C THR A 4 -15.96 -13.25 17.54
N VAL A 5 -15.06 -13.71 16.65
CA VAL A 5 -14.45 -12.86 15.61
C VAL A 5 -15.53 -12.15 14.77
N MET A 6 -16.62 -12.85 14.43
CA MET A 6 -17.70 -12.28 13.62
C MET A 6 -18.53 -11.23 14.35
N GLU A 7 -18.66 -11.33 15.68
CA GLU A 7 -19.32 -10.31 16.50
C GLU A 7 -18.46 -9.06 16.70
N LEU A 8 -17.14 -9.23 16.70
CA LEU A 8 -16.20 -8.12 16.82
C LEU A 8 -16.01 -7.36 15.49
N TYR A 9 -15.98 -8.09 14.37
CA TYR A 9 -15.58 -7.53 13.09
C TYR A 9 -16.48 -6.39 12.61
N GLY A 10 -15.91 -5.19 12.54
CA GLY A 10 -16.59 -3.98 12.11
C GLY A 10 -17.62 -3.44 13.10
N SER A 11 -17.61 -3.87 14.37
CA SER A 11 -18.57 -3.41 15.39
C SER A 11 -18.48 -1.90 15.66
N LYS A 12 -17.33 -1.28 15.39
CA LYS A 12 -17.10 0.18 15.48
C LYS A 12 -17.00 0.87 14.12
N VAL A 13 -17.58 0.28 13.08
CA VAL A 13 -17.55 0.80 11.72
C VAL A 13 -18.95 1.05 11.20
N PHE A 14 -19.22 2.23 10.67
CA PHE A 14 -20.46 2.55 9.97
C PHE A 14 -20.42 1.92 8.57
N ASN A 15 -20.53 0.60 8.55
CA ASN A 15 -20.41 -0.24 7.36
C ASN A 15 -21.73 -0.34 6.56
N GLU A 16 -21.74 -1.14 5.49
CA GLU A 16 -22.94 -1.30 4.64
C GLU A 16 -24.13 -1.89 5.42
N HIS A 17 -23.90 -2.72 6.42
CA HIS A 17 -24.97 -3.27 7.28
C HIS A 17 -25.64 -2.15 8.09
N GLU A 18 -24.85 -1.34 8.79
CA GLU A 18 -25.34 -0.17 9.55
C GLU A 18 -26.06 0.84 8.64
N MET A 19 -25.53 1.09 7.44
CA MET A 19 -26.14 1.97 6.44
C MET A 19 -27.53 1.44 6.02
N ARG A 20 -27.67 0.14 5.76
CA ARG A 20 -28.94 -0.47 5.36
C ARG A 20 -29.99 -0.43 6.44
N GLU A 21 -29.60 -0.71 7.68
CA GLU A 21 -30.55 -0.77 8.80
C GLU A 21 -31.01 0.61 9.25
N ARG A 22 -30.13 1.60 9.18
CA ARG A 22 -30.37 2.89 9.80
C ARG A 22 -30.80 4.00 8.83
N LEU A 23 -30.39 3.93 7.56
CA LEU A 23 -30.74 4.94 6.56
C LEU A 23 -32.09 4.64 5.92
N PRO A 24 -32.89 5.68 5.59
CA PRO A 24 -34.03 5.53 4.70
C PRO A 24 -33.58 4.90 3.37
N SER A 25 -34.42 4.03 2.81
CA SER A 25 -34.06 3.26 1.61
C SER A 25 -33.63 4.12 0.40
N SER A 26 -34.22 5.29 0.22
CA SER A 26 -33.83 6.25 -0.83
C SER A 26 -32.45 6.86 -0.57
N THR A 27 -32.19 7.27 0.67
CA THR A 27 -30.89 7.82 1.10
C THR A 27 -29.78 6.79 0.94
N TYR A 28 -30.02 5.55 1.39
CA TYR A 28 -29.07 4.45 1.21
C TYR A 28 -28.73 4.21 -0.27
N LYS A 29 -29.74 4.16 -1.15
CA LYS A 29 -29.53 3.98 -2.60
C LYS A 29 -28.73 5.11 -3.22
N SER A 30 -28.99 6.37 -2.81
CA SER A 30 -28.25 7.55 -3.29
C SER A 30 -26.79 7.49 -2.82
N LEU A 31 -26.54 7.24 -1.53
CA LEU A 31 -25.19 7.10 -0.99
C LEU A 31 -24.42 5.95 -1.66
N LYS A 32 -25.08 4.81 -1.88
CA LYS A 32 -24.47 3.68 -2.58
C LYS A 32 -24.11 4.01 -4.04
N ALA A 33 -24.91 4.79 -4.73
CA ALA A 33 -24.60 5.27 -6.07
C ALA A 33 -23.40 6.23 -6.07
N THR A 34 -23.23 7.04 -5.03
CA THR A 34 -22.02 7.87 -4.85
C THR A 34 -20.79 6.99 -4.64
N ILE A 35 -20.84 6.01 -3.74
CA ILE A 35 -19.74 5.09 -3.42
C ILE A 35 -19.31 4.25 -4.64
N GLU A 36 -20.28 3.66 -5.36
CA GLU A 36 -19.98 2.69 -6.42
C GLU A 36 -19.73 3.33 -7.78
N LYS A 37 -20.41 4.47 -8.07
CA LYS A 37 -20.45 5.10 -9.40
C LYS A 37 -19.88 6.52 -9.44
N GLY A 38 -19.46 7.07 -8.29
CA GLY A 38 -18.95 8.44 -8.20
C GLY A 38 -19.99 9.51 -8.50
N GLN A 39 -21.29 9.24 -8.26
CA GLN A 39 -22.34 10.25 -8.45
C GLN A 39 -22.24 11.32 -7.37
N PRO A 40 -22.50 12.60 -7.67
CA PRO A 40 -22.53 13.67 -6.67
C PRO A 40 -23.53 13.35 -5.55
N LEU A 41 -23.14 13.63 -4.31
CA LEU A 41 -24.01 13.50 -3.14
C LEU A 41 -24.79 14.80 -2.94
N ASP A 42 -26.11 14.71 -2.93
CA ASP A 42 -26.97 15.84 -2.61
C ASP A 42 -26.82 16.24 -1.14
N LEU A 43 -26.85 17.56 -0.85
CA LEU A 43 -26.69 18.07 0.51
C LEU A 43 -27.83 17.62 1.45
N GLU A 44 -29.06 17.48 0.95
CA GLU A 44 -30.18 16.97 1.76
C GLU A 44 -29.94 15.50 2.14
N VAL A 45 -29.46 14.71 1.19
CA VAL A 45 -29.04 13.31 1.45
C VAL A 45 -27.90 13.28 2.47
N ALA A 46 -26.90 14.14 2.31
CA ALA A 46 -25.78 14.26 3.24
C ALA A 46 -26.24 14.64 4.67
N ASN A 47 -27.23 15.51 4.82
CA ASN A 47 -27.80 15.87 6.12
C ASN A 47 -28.46 14.68 6.81
N VAL A 48 -29.19 13.85 6.05
CA VAL A 48 -29.80 12.62 6.61
C VAL A 48 -28.73 11.63 7.02
N VAL A 49 -27.70 11.43 6.19
CA VAL A 49 -26.57 10.54 6.49
C VAL A 49 -25.85 11.02 7.75
N ALA A 50 -25.51 12.31 7.83
CA ALA A 50 -24.81 12.87 8.98
C ALA A 50 -25.62 12.71 10.28
N SER A 51 -26.93 12.98 10.25
CA SER A 51 -27.81 12.82 11.42
C SER A 51 -27.87 11.36 11.91
N VAL A 52 -27.94 10.40 10.99
CA VAL A 52 -27.96 8.97 11.32
C VAL A 52 -26.59 8.53 11.84
N MET A 53 -25.52 8.94 11.19
CA MET A 53 -24.13 8.62 11.55
C MET A 53 -23.79 9.18 12.93
N LYS A 54 -24.19 10.42 13.25
CA LYS A 54 -24.02 11.01 14.58
C LYS A 54 -24.70 10.16 15.65
N ARG A 55 -25.98 9.77 15.45
CA ARG A 55 -26.71 8.94 16.44
C ARG A 55 -26.02 7.61 16.67
N TRP A 56 -25.60 6.94 15.58
CA TRP A 56 -24.85 5.71 15.67
C TRP A 56 -23.52 5.91 16.42
N ALA A 57 -22.78 6.98 16.13
CA ALA A 57 -21.51 7.27 16.82
C ALA A 57 -21.70 7.51 18.31
N ILE A 58 -22.75 8.23 18.71
CA ILE A 58 -23.10 8.45 20.14
C ILE A 58 -23.48 7.13 20.82
N GLU A 59 -24.19 6.23 20.14
CA GLU A 59 -24.46 4.87 20.65
C GLU A 59 -23.17 4.06 20.85
N GLN A 60 -22.12 4.34 20.06
CA GLN A 60 -20.77 3.78 20.21
C GLN A 60 -19.91 4.51 21.26
N GLY A 61 -20.42 5.54 21.90
CA GLY A 61 -19.74 6.31 22.93
C GLY A 61 -18.99 7.55 22.44
N ALA A 62 -19.13 7.94 21.18
CA ALA A 62 -18.47 9.12 20.64
C ALA A 62 -19.11 10.41 21.16
N THR A 63 -18.26 11.38 21.49
CA THR A 63 -18.62 12.75 21.87
C THR A 63 -18.07 13.79 20.90
N HIS A 64 -17.13 13.36 20.08
CA HIS A 64 -16.40 14.17 19.11
C HIS A 64 -16.45 13.53 17.71
N TYR A 65 -16.13 14.34 16.69
CA TYR A 65 -15.88 13.88 15.33
C TYR A 65 -14.63 14.55 14.79
N THR A 66 -13.99 13.91 13.79
CA THR A 66 -12.83 14.45 13.10
C THR A 66 -12.83 14.06 11.63
N HIS A 67 -12.36 14.95 10.76
CA HIS A 67 -11.88 14.59 9.45
C HIS A 67 -10.49 13.96 9.59
N TRP A 68 -10.42 12.66 9.31
CA TRP A 68 -9.22 11.85 9.41
C TRP A 68 -8.55 11.74 8.04
N PHE A 69 -7.30 12.21 7.90
CA PHE A 69 -6.60 12.23 6.63
C PHE A 69 -5.11 11.90 6.76
N GLN A 70 -4.43 11.70 5.64
CA GLN A 70 -3.03 11.28 5.53
C GLN A 70 -2.21 12.40 4.88
N PRO A 71 -1.65 13.35 5.65
CA PRO A 71 -0.83 14.45 5.11
C PRO A 71 0.42 13.95 4.41
N LEU A 72 1.20 14.84 3.79
CA LEU A 72 2.46 14.48 3.12
C LEU A 72 3.57 13.96 4.06
N THR A 73 3.34 14.01 5.37
CA THR A 73 4.12 13.28 6.38
C THR A 73 3.67 11.82 6.47
N GLU A 74 4.46 10.95 7.09
CA GLU A 74 4.18 9.51 7.19
C GLU A 74 3.10 9.16 8.25
N GLY A 75 2.39 10.14 8.80
CA GLY A 75 1.37 9.97 9.83
C GLY A 75 -0.06 10.16 9.33
N THR A 76 -0.98 10.21 10.30
CA THR A 76 -2.37 10.64 10.13
C THR A 76 -2.60 11.97 10.83
N ALA A 77 -3.59 12.73 10.40
CA ALA A 77 -3.92 14.03 10.95
C ALA A 77 -5.40 14.10 11.33
N GLU A 78 -5.68 14.76 12.45
CA GLU A 78 -6.99 14.84 13.08
C GLU A 78 -7.16 16.21 13.76
N LYS A 79 -8.39 16.74 13.74
CA LYS A 79 -8.82 17.87 14.55
C LYS A 79 -10.18 17.54 15.14
N HIS A 80 -10.24 17.27 16.43
CA HIS A 80 -11.45 16.81 17.09
C HIS A 80 -12.36 17.99 17.43
N ASP A 81 -13.58 17.98 16.87
CA ASP A 81 -14.64 18.92 17.19
C ASP A 81 -15.75 18.18 17.95
N ALA A 82 -16.27 18.75 19.05
CA ALA A 82 -17.36 18.15 19.79
C ALA A 82 -18.68 18.25 19.01
N PHE A 83 -19.58 17.28 19.23
CA PHE A 83 -20.97 17.37 18.73
C PHE A 83 -21.78 18.40 19.51
N VAL A 84 -21.37 19.65 19.50
CA VAL A 84 -21.99 20.70 20.31
C VAL A 84 -22.18 21.97 19.49
N GLU A 85 -23.39 22.55 19.54
CA GLU A 85 -23.73 23.80 18.90
C GLU A 85 -24.74 24.58 19.79
N HIS A 86 -24.83 25.88 19.63
CA HIS A 86 -25.84 26.70 20.30
C HIS A 86 -27.25 26.42 19.77
N ASP A 87 -28.22 26.24 20.63
CA ASP A 87 -29.64 26.05 20.27
C ASP A 87 -30.36 27.38 19.88
N GLY A 88 -29.65 28.50 19.92
CA GLY A 88 -30.18 29.83 19.64
C GLY A 88 -31.12 30.38 20.73
N LYS A 89 -31.32 29.65 21.84
CA LYS A 89 -32.20 30.00 22.96
C LYS A 89 -31.46 30.11 24.28
N GLY A 90 -30.14 30.13 24.26
CA GLY A 90 -29.27 30.21 25.45
C GLY A 90 -28.84 28.85 25.99
N GLY A 91 -29.17 27.76 25.31
CA GLY A 91 -28.74 26.39 25.61
C GLY A 91 -27.81 25.83 24.55
N MET A 92 -27.47 24.55 24.67
CA MET A 92 -26.63 23.79 23.74
C MET A 92 -27.41 22.60 23.20
N MET A 93 -27.11 22.20 21.97
CA MET A 93 -27.64 20.99 21.35
C MET A 93 -26.54 20.18 20.69
N GLU A 94 -26.80 18.91 20.47
CA GLU A 94 -25.91 18.06 19.66
C GLU A 94 -26.16 18.31 18.19
N GLU A 95 -25.14 18.75 17.46
CA GLU A 95 -25.23 19.03 16.03
C GLU A 95 -24.10 18.34 15.24
N PHE A 96 -24.45 17.79 14.10
CA PHE A 96 -23.52 17.32 13.07
C PHE A 96 -24.27 17.32 11.74
N SER A 97 -24.01 18.33 10.91
CA SER A 97 -24.70 18.53 9.63
C SER A 97 -24.00 17.81 8.46
N GLY A 98 -24.75 17.65 7.37
CA GLY A 98 -24.17 17.14 6.12
C GLY A 98 -23.06 18.02 5.58
N LYS A 99 -23.07 19.33 5.84
CA LYS A 99 -21.96 20.23 5.49
C LYS A 99 -20.69 19.85 6.24
N LEU A 100 -20.78 19.59 7.56
CA LEU A 100 -19.65 19.19 8.39
C LEU A 100 -19.13 17.78 8.04
N LEU A 101 -20.02 16.89 7.59
CA LEU A 101 -19.64 15.57 7.09
C LEU A 101 -18.86 15.66 5.78
N VAL A 102 -19.37 16.45 4.82
CA VAL A 102 -18.85 16.42 3.44
C VAL A 102 -17.57 17.24 3.30
N GLN A 103 -17.46 18.39 3.99
CA GLN A 103 -16.33 19.31 3.80
C GLN A 103 -16.05 20.12 5.05
N GLN A 104 -14.76 20.31 5.33
CA GLN A 104 -14.28 21.28 6.32
C GLN A 104 -13.12 22.11 5.75
N GLU A 105 -12.81 23.22 6.41
CA GLU A 105 -11.72 24.13 6.08
C GLU A 105 -10.74 24.24 7.25
N PRO A 106 -9.93 23.20 7.54
CA PRO A 106 -8.99 23.24 8.64
C PRO A 106 -7.85 24.22 8.37
N ASP A 107 -7.28 24.78 9.45
CA ASP A 107 -6.01 25.48 9.38
C ASP A 107 -4.90 24.45 9.11
N ALA A 108 -4.20 24.65 8.00
CA ALA A 108 -3.16 23.75 7.53
C ALA A 108 -1.77 24.41 7.56
N SER A 109 -1.58 25.47 8.35
CA SER A 109 -0.31 26.21 8.42
C SER A 109 0.88 25.36 8.84
N SER A 110 0.66 24.32 9.66
CA SER A 110 1.70 23.40 10.12
C SER A 110 1.94 22.20 9.18
N PHE A 111 1.08 21.98 8.17
CA PHE A 111 1.27 20.88 7.25
C PHE A 111 2.26 21.22 6.13
N PRO A 112 3.21 20.33 5.82
CA PRO A 112 4.13 20.54 4.71
C PRO A 112 3.37 20.59 3.39
N ASN A 113 3.74 21.55 2.53
CA ASN A 113 3.05 21.77 1.26
C ASN A 113 4.00 21.96 0.06
N GLY A 114 5.32 21.91 0.28
CA GLY A 114 6.33 22.03 -0.76
C GLY A 114 6.17 23.28 -1.63
N GLY A 115 5.85 24.42 -1.03
CA GLY A 115 5.69 25.69 -1.75
C GLY A 115 4.40 25.84 -2.54
N ILE A 116 3.45 24.88 -2.47
CA ILE A 116 2.14 24.99 -3.13
C ILE A 116 1.38 26.24 -2.65
N ARG A 117 1.50 26.56 -1.36
CA ARG A 117 0.83 27.71 -0.76
C ARG A 117 1.78 28.49 0.15
N ASN A 118 1.50 29.79 0.32
CA ASN A 118 2.17 30.63 1.28
C ASN A 118 1.54 30.49 2.68
N THR A 119 2.31 30.83 3.74
CA THR A 119 1.84 30.69 5.13
C THR A 119 0.57 31.50 5.43
N PHE A 120 0.38 32.66 4.79
CA PHE A 120 -0.84 33.45 4.97
C PHE A 120 -2.07 32.84 4.26
N GLU A 121 -1.88 31.90 3.34
CA GLU A 121 -2.93 31.11 2.70
C GLU A 121 -3.13 29.78 3.41
N ALA A 122 -3.14 29.78 4.74
CA ALA A 122 -3.07 28.58 5.58
C ALA A 122 -4.29 27.65 5.49
N ARG A 123 -5.27 27.98 4.64
CA ARG A 123 -6.49 27.15 4.47
C ARG A 123 -6.30 26.07 3.43
N GLY A 124 -6.83 24.89 3.75
CA GLY A 124 -7.08 23.81 2.82
C GLY A 124 -8.48 23.27 3.02
N TYR A 125 -8.91 22.39 2.14
CA TYR A 125 -10.18 21.70 2.26
C TYR A 125 -9.95 20.23 2.58
N SER A 126 -10.64 19.71 3.61
CA SER A 126 -10.83 18.29 3.78
C SER A 126 -12.19 17.89 3.22
N ALA A 127 -12.26 16.84 2.43
CA ALA A 127 -13.49 16.37 1.83
C ALA A 127 -13.67 14.86 2.08
N TRP A 128 -14.89 14.48 2.48
CA TRP A 128 -15.23 13.10 2.79
C TRP A 128 -14.98 12.17 1.60
N ASP A 129 -14.32 11.05 1.85
CA ASP A 129 -14.23 9.93 0.93
C ASP A 129 -15.26 8.86 1.33
N PRO A 130 -16.42 8.80 0.69
CA PRO A 130 -17.45 7.83 1.04
C PRO A 130 -17.09 6.39 0.63
N SER A 131 -16.01 6.17 -0.12
CA SER A 131 -15.52 4.82 -0.45
C SER A 131 -14.78 4.14 0.71
N SER A 132 -14.39 4.91 1.73
CA SER A 132 -13.84 4.40 2.98
C SER A 132 -14.86 4.51 4.11
N PRO A 133 -15.16 3.42 4.83
CA PRO A 133 -16.11 3.45 5.94
C PRO A 133 -15.67 4.38 7.06
N VAL A 134 -16.63 5.08 7.66
CA VAL A 134 -16.45 5.88 8.87
C VAL A 134 -16.40 4.96 10.08
N PHE A 135 -15.59 5.28 11.07
CA PHE A 135 -15.33 4.42 12.23
C PHE A 135 -15.21 5.24 13.53
N VAL A 136 -15.35 4.58 14.68
CA VAL A 136 -15.19 5.19 16.00
C VAL A 136 -13.93 4.65 16.67
N VAL A 137 -13.03 5.56 17.03
CA VAL A 137 -11.87 5.28 17.88
C VAL A 137 -11.98 6.08 19.17
N ASP A 138 -11.86 5.41 20.31
CA ASP A 138 -12.08 5.99 21.62
C ASP A 138 -13.46 6.68 21.71
N ASP A 139 -13.49 7.99 21.85
CA ASP A 139 -14.70 8.81 21.94
C ASP A 139 -14.95 9.66 20.67
N THR A 140 -14.31 9.31 19.56
CA THR A 140 -14.30 10.15 18.35
C THR A 140 -14.77 9.40 17.11
N LEU A 141 -15.72 9.99 16.40
CA LEU A 141 -16.13 9.58 15.05
C LEU A 141 -15.08 10.05 14.03
N CYS A 142 -14.36 9.12 13.43
CA CYS A 142 -13.33 9.38 12.43
C CYS A 142 -13.89 9.23 11.01
N ILE A 143 -13.80 10.29 10.22
CA ILE A 143 -14.33 10.38 8.86
C ILE A 143 -13.15 10.40 7.90
N PRO A 144 -12.90 9.32 7.11
CA PRO A 144 -11.83 9.31 6.12
C PRO A 144 -12.03 10.41 5.07
N THR A 145 -11.00 11.23 4.87
CA THR A 145 -11.06 12.39 3.97
C THR A 145 -9.83 12.51 3.09
N VAL A 146 -10.00 13.19 1.97
CA VAL A 146 -8.92 13.77 1.19
C VAL A 146 -8.60 15.17 1.71
N PHE A 147 -7.38 15.64 1.49
CA PHE A 147 -6.95 16.98 1.86
C PHE A 147 -6.32 17.71 0.67
N ILE A 148 -6.88 18.84 0.29
CA ILE A 148 -6.49 19.62 -0.89
C ILE A 148 -6.20 21.07 -0.52
N ALA A 149 -5.31 21.72 -1.27
CA ALA A 149 -5.05 23.14 -1.16
C ALA A 149 -6.26 23.95 -1.59
N TYR A 150 -6.31 25.20 -1.18
CA TYR A 150 -7.31 26.18 -1.63
C TYR A 150 -7.39 26.28 -3.17
N THR A 151 -6.29 26.08 -3.86
CA THR A 151 -6.19 26.11 -5.33
C THR A 151 -6.45 24.75 -6.00
N GLY A 152 -6.72 23.69 -5.22
CA GLY A 152 -7.17 22.38 -5.72
C GLY A 152 -6.09 21.31 -5.81
N GLU A 153 -4.80 21.64 -5.56
CA GLU A 153 -3.73 20.66 -5.54
C GLU A 153 -3.83 19.74 -4.30
N SER A 154 -3.48 18.48 -4.47
CA SER A 154 -3.48 17.50 -3.37
C SER A 154 -2.35 17.76 -2.37
N LEU A 155 -2.69 17.79 -1.07
CA LEU A 155 -1.77 17.94 0.05
C LEU A 155 -1.66 16.69 0.93
N ASP A 156 -2.17 15.56 0.43
CA ASP A 156 -2.24 14.28 1.11
C ASP A 156 -1.75 13.13 0.21
N TYR A 157 -1.69 11.92 0.78
CA TYR A 157 -1.39 10.72 0.02
C TYR A 157 -2.64 10.09 -0.64
N LYS A 158 -3.82 10.29 -0.06
CA LYS A 158 -5.06 9.63 -0.48
C LYS A 158 -5.58 10.16 -1.81
N THR A 159 -5.57 11.47 -2.03
CA THR A 159 -6.08 12.08 -3.27
C THR A 159 -5.39 11.52 -4.53
N PRO A 160 -4.06 11.54 -4.65
CA PRO A 160 -3.41 10.97 -5.84
C PRO A 160 -3.51 9.44 -5.90
N LEU A 161 -3.61 8.75 -4.77
CA LEU A 161 -3.87 7.31 -4.76
C LEU A 161 -5.23 6.98 -5.40
N LEU A 162 -6.31 7.64 -4.99
CA LEU A 162 -7.65 7.46 -5.56
C LEU A 162 -7.67 7.76 -7.06
N LYS A 163 -6.97 8.82 -7.50
CA LYS A 163 -6.80 9.14 -8.93
C LYS A 163 -6.06 8.02 -9.68
N ALA A 164 -4.98 7.47 -9.12
CA ALA A 164 -4.21 6.38 -9.72
C ALA A 164 -5.03 5.08 -9.81
N LEU A 165 -5.79 4.75 -8.76
CA LEU A 165 -6.70 3.59 -8.75
C LEU A 165 -7.81 3.72 -9.80
N SER A 166 -8.37 4.93 -9.96
CA SER A 166 -9.34 5.20 -11.03
C SER A 166 -8.71 5.07 -12.41
N ALA A 167 -7.48 5.57 -12.59
CA ALA A 167 -6.77 5.50 -13.87
C ALA A 167 -6.45 4.05 -14.27
N VAL A 168 -5.90 3.24 -13.36
CA VAL A 168 -5.58 1.84 -13.64
C VAL A 168 -6.85 1.01 -13.86
N GLY A 169 -7.90 1.25 -13.08
CA GLY A 169 -9.19 0.56 -13.24
C GLY A 169 -9.78 0.77 -14.63
N LYS A 170 -9.83 2.02 -15.11
CA LYS A 170 -10.32 2.37 -16.45
C LYS A 170 -9.46 1.73 -17.55
N ALA A 171 -8.14 1.88 -17.48
CA ALA A 171 -7.22 1.31 -18.48
C ALA A 171 -7.29 -0.22 -18.52
N ALA A 172 -7.42 -0.87 -17.37
CA ALA A 172 -7.56 -2.32 -17.28
C ALA A 172 -8.89 -2.82 -17.84
N VAL A 173 -10.01 -2.11 -17.60
CA VAL A 173 -11.31 -2.43 -18.22
C VAL A 173 -11.20 -2.41 -19.75
N ASP A 174 -10.55 -1.39 -20.32
CA ASP A 174 -10.39 -1.26 -21.78
C ASP A 174 -9.60 -2.42 -22.39
N VAL A 175 -8.59 -2.93 -21.70
CA VAL A 175 -7.83 -4.13 -22.12
C VAL A 175 -8.63 -5.41 -21.86
N CYS A 176 -9.34 -5.53 -20.74
CA CYS A 176 -10.18 -6.70 -20.45
C CYS A 176 -11.23 -6.95 -21.52
N ARG A 177 -11.74 -5.91 -22.17
CA ARG A 177 -12.79 -6.02 -23.21
C ARG A 177 -12.36 -6.78 -24.45
N TYR A 178 -11.08 -6.96 -24.70
CA TYR A 178 -10.59 -7.86 -25.74
C TYR A 178 -10.93 -9.34 -25.45
N PHE A 179 -11.05 -9.68 -24.17
CA PHE A 179 -11.29 -11.06 -23.67
C PHE A 179 -12.71 -11.27 -23.16
N ASN A 180 -13.27 -10.25 -22.51
CA ASN A 180 -14.63 -10.28 -21.97
C ASN A 180 -15.27 -8.88 -21.99
N PRO A 181 -16.22 -8.63 -22.92
CA PRO A 181 -16.90 -7.34 -23.03
C PRO A 181 -17.81 -6.99 -21.85
N GLU A 182 -18.18 -7.98 -21.01
CA GLU A 182 -19.05 -7.76 -19.84
C GLU A 182 -18.34 -7.07 -18.67
N VAL A 183 -17.00 -7.00 -18.67
CA VAL A 183 -16.22 -6.33 -17.62
C VAL A 183 -16.50 -4.83 -17.64
N LYS A 184 -17.00 -4.31 -16.53
CA LYS A 184 -17.34 -2.89 -16.33
C LYS A 184 -16.45 -2.19 -15.33
N LYS A 185 -15.86 -2.96 -14.40
CA LYS A 185 -14.99 -2.44 -13.34
C LYS A 185 -13.81 -3.37 -13.10
N VAL A 186 -12.63 -2.77 -12.93
CA VAL A 186 -11.45 -3.46 -12.40
C VAL A 186 -10.99 -2.72 -11.15
N VAL A 187 -10.69 -3.49 -10.12
CA VAL A 187 -10.27 -3.01 -8.81
C VAL A 187 -8.84 -3.47 -8.54
N ALA A 188 -8.01 -2.58 -8.04
CA ALA A 188 -6.71 -2.93 -7.50
C ALA A 188 -6.87 -3.37 -6.03
N TYR A 189 -6.24 -4.48 -5.67
CA TYR A 189 -6.22 -5.05 -4.33
C TYR A 189 -4.84 -4.91 -3.72
N LEU A 190 -4.81 -4.73 -2.41
CA LEU A 190 -3.60 -4.67 -1.61
C LEU A 190 -3.74 -5.54 -0.35
N GLY A 191 -2.77 -6.41 -0.09
CA GLY A 191 -2.54 -7.07 1.19
C GLY A 191 -1.17 -6.67 1.70
N TRP A 192 -1.11 -5.90 2.75
CA TRP A 192 0.14 -5.48 3.37
C TRP A 192 0.58 -6.48 4.45
N GLU A 193 1.89 -6.64 4.62
CA GLU A 193 2.52 -7.43 5.68
C GLU A 193 3.33 -6.45 6.53
N GLN A 194 2.89 -6.19 7.76
CA GLN A 194 3.51 -5.22 8.65
C GLN A 194 4.49 -5.92 9.59
N GLU A 195 5.77 -5.79 9.31
CA GLU A 195 6.82 -6.18 10.24
C GLU A 195 7.10 -5.05 11.25
N TYR A 196 7.53 -5.42 12.45
CA TYR A 196 7.82 -4.48 13.53
C TYR A 196 8.68 -5.10 14.62
N PHE A 197 9.34 -4.24 15.43
CA PHE A 197 10.00 -4.66 16.65
C PHE A 197 9.25 -4.18 17.89
N LEU A 198 9.31 -4.95 18.97
CA LEU A 198 8.88 -4.55 20.30
C LEU A 198 10.08 -4.48 21.24
N VAL A 199 10.17 -3.39 21.99
CA VAL A 199 11.19 -3.19 23.04
C VAL A 199 10.48 -2.92 24.36
N ASP A 200 10.98 -3.48 25.45
CA ASP A 200 10.50 -3.11 26.79
C ASP A 200 10.60 -1.61 27.01
N GLU A 201 9.55 -0.96 27.53
CA GLU A 201 9.48 0.49 27.67
C GLU A 201 10.57 1.06 28.57
N GLY A 202 10.93 0.34 29.64
CA GLY A 202 12.01 0.73 30.55
C GLY A 202 13.38 0.68 29.89
N LEU A 203 13.63 -0.36 29.08
CA LEU A 203 14.86 -0.48 28.29
C LEU A 203 14.94 0.57 27.20
N TYR A 204 13.83 0.86 26.52
CA TYR A 204 13.75 1.93 25.52
C TYR A 204 14.08 3.30 26.13
N ALA A 205 13.49 3.64 27.28
CA ALA A 205 13.71 4.90 27.97
C ALA A 205 15.16 5.07 28.48
N ALA A 206 15.85 3.96 28.76
CA ALA A 206 17.25 3.96 29.16
C ALA A 206 18.25 4.13 27.99
N ARG A 207 17.77 4.12 26.73
CA ARG A 207 18.58 4.21 25.50
C ARG A 207 18.31 5.51 24.76
N PRO A 208 19.16 6.55 24.96
CA PRO A 208 18.98 7.84 24.29
C PRO A 208 18.99 7.75 22.76
N ASP A 209 19.78 6.83 22.20
CA ASP A 209 19.82 6.60 20.75
C ASP A 209 18.48 6.06 20.20
N LEU A 210 17.89 5.07 20.85
CA LEU A 210 16.55 4.57 20.48
C LEU A 210 15.48 5.65 20.64
N LEU A 211 15.54 6.42 21.74
CA LEU A 211 14.58 7.47 22.03
C LEU A 211 14.59 8.60 20.98
N LEU A 212 15.81 9.00 20.56
CA LEU A 212 16.00 10.14 19.67
C LEU A 212 15.92 9.78 18.18
N THR A 213 16.31 8.56 17.81
CA THR A 213 16.47 8.18 16.39
C THR A 213 15.68 6.94 15.96
N GLY A 214 15.03 6.26 16.89
CA GLY A 214 14.33 4.99 16.61
C GLY A 214 15.26 3.80 16.35
N ARG A 215 16.61 3.98 16.46
CA ARG A 215 17.60 2.92 16.22
C ARG A 215 18.77 3.01 17.18
N THR A 216 19.49 1.89 17.33
CA THR A 216 20.74 1.86 18.12
C THR A 216 21.91 2.44 17.32
N LEU A 217 22.63 3.40 17.90
CA LEU A 217 23.84 4.02 17.33
C LEU A 217 25.11 3.66 18.08
N MET A 218 24.99 3.16 19.30
CA MET A 218 26.11 2.83 20.19
C MET A 218 25.84 1.52 20.96
N GLY A 219 26.88 0.96 21.56
CA GLY A 219 26.82 -0.23 22.36
C GLY A 219 27.44 -1.44 21.64
N HIS A 220 27.36 -2.60 22.30
CA HIS A 220 27.87 -3.87 21.80
C HIS A 220 26.77 -4.63 21.04
N GLU A 221 27.17 -5.56 20.18
CA GLU A 221 26.24 -6.50 19.53
C GLU A 221 25.50 -7.35 20.59
N ALA A 222 24.28 -7.75 20.27
CA ALA A 222 23.51 -8.63 21.12
C ALA A 222 24.20 -9.98 21.26
N SER A 223 24.11 -10.59 22.47
CA SER A 223 24.59 -11.94 22.71
C SER A 223 23.83 -13.01 21.93
N LYS A 224 22.58 -12.70 21.56
CA LYS A 224 21.72 -13.55 20.72
C LYS A 224 21.81 -13.11 19.27
N ASN A 225 21.88 -14.09 18.37
CA ASN A 225 21.80 -13.85 16.93
C ASN A 225 20.66 -14.66 16.31
N GLN A 226 20.25 -14.28 15.12
CA GLN A 226 19.13 -14.90 14.43
C GLN A 226 19.46 -16.23 13.73
N GLN A 227 20.72 -16.66 13.68
CA GLN A 227 21.14 -17.88 12.96
C GLN A 227 21.16 -19.13 13.84
N LEU A 228 21.54 -18.99 15.11
CA LEU A 228 21.68 -20.09 16.06
C LEU A 228 20.48 -20.27 16.99
N GLU A 229 19.56 -19.32 17.00
CA GLU A 229 18.32 -19.37 17.75
C GLU A 229 17.14 -19.28 16.78
N ASP A 230 16.18 -20.18 16.93
CA ASP A 230 14.97 -20.18 16.12
C ASP A 230 13.96 -19.14 16.67
N HIS A 231 13.94 -17.96 16.07
CA HIS A 231 13.00 -16.91 16.43
C HIS A 231 11.71 -17.02 15.63
N TYR A 232 11.78 -17.34 14.35
CA TYR A 232 10.64 -17.38 13.44
C TYR A 232 9.60 -18.45 13.83
N PHE A 233 10.04 -19.68 14.10
CA PHE A 233 9.20 -20.81 14.50
C PHE A 233 9.10 -20.98 16.02
N GLY A 234 9.77 -20.14 16.79
CA GLY A 234 9.71 -20.15 18.25
C GLY A 234 8.31 -19.83 18.78
N ALA A 235 8.04 -20.22 20.02
CA ALA A 235 6.81 -19.82 20.69
C ALA A 235 6.77 -18.31 20.90
N ILE A 236 5.62 -17.69 20.61
CA ILE A 236 5.41 -16.26 20.87
C ILE A 236 5.51 -16.03 22.39
N PRO A 237 6.37 -15.09 22.87
CA PRO A 237 6.47 -14.80 24.30
C PRO A 237 5.13 -14.36 24.88
N THR A 238 4.80 -14.83 26.08
CA THR A 238 3.46 -14.63 26.70
C THR A 238 3.02 -13.18 26.73
N ARG A 239 3.91 -12.24 27.08
CA ARG A 239 3.61 -10.82 27.10
C ARG A 239 3.33 -10.26 25.71
N VAL A 240 4.07 -10.72 24.69
CA VAL A 240 3.85 -10.35 23.30
C VAL A 240 2.54 -10.94 22.78
N ALA A 241 2.22 -12.19 23.12
CA ALA A 241 0.96 -12.82 22.76
C ALA A 241 -0.26 -12.06 23.34
N ALA A 242 -0.13 -11.50 24.55
CA ALA A 242 -1.15 -10.65 25.15
C ALA A 242 -1.34 -9.34 24.37
N PHE A 243 -0.23 -8.68 24.00
CA PHE A 243 -0.25 -7.50 23.13
C PHE A 243 -0.91 -7.82 21.77
N MET A 244 -0.48 -8.88 21.10
CA MET A 244 -1.01 -9.28 19.80
C MET A 244 -2.51 -9.57 19.86
N LYS A 245 -2.98 -10.22 20.93
CA LYS A 245 -4.41 -10.52 21.12
C LYS A 245 -5.24 -9.25 21.28
N ASP A 246 -4.78 -8.31 22.09
CA ASP A 246 -5.47 -7.05 22.34
C ASP A 246 -5.51 -6.19 21.07
N LEU A 247 -4.39 -6.10 20.37
CA LEU A 247 -4.30 -5.44 19.06
C LEU A 247 -5.27 -6.03 18.03
N GLU A 248 -5.34 -7.37 17.95
CA GLU A 248 -6.23 -8.07 17.03
C GLU A 248 -7.71 -7.79 17.31
N ILE A 249 -8.11 -7.78 18.59
CA ILE A 249 -9.49 -7.45 18.98
C ILE A 249 -9.85 -6.04 18.53
N GLN A 250 -9.03 -5.04 18.88
CA GLN A 250 -9.29 -3.65 18.52
C GLN A 250 -9.23 -3.43 16.99
N ALA A 251 -8.34 -4.11 16.28
CA ALA A 251 -8.28 -4.07 14.83
C ALA A 251 -9.55 -4.64 14.18
N LEU A 252 -10.05 -5.78 14.66
CA LEU A 252 -11.30 -6.38 14.19
C LEU A 252 -12.50 -5.47 14.44
N GLU A 253 -12.60 -4.85 15.62
CA GLU A 253 -13.65 -3.87 15.90
C GLU A 253 -13.68 -2.73 14.88
N LEU A 254 -12.51 -2.30 14.40
CA LEU A 254 -12.33 -1.27 13.37
C LEU A 254 -12.44 -1.79 11.93
N GLY A 255 -12.85 -3.05 11.74
CA GLY A 255 -13.03 -3.65 10.42
C GLY A 255 -11.74 -4.03 9.71
N ILE A 256 -10.59 -4.01 10.38
CA ILE A 256 -9.31 -4.44 9.81
C ILE A 256 -9.25 -5.98 9.86
N PRO A 257 -9.22 -6.68 8.72
CA PRO A 257 -9.34 -8.12 8.66
C PRO A 257 -8.03 -8.84 8.99
N VAL A 258 -7.48 -8.61 10.19
CA VAL A 258 -6.25 -9.26 10.66
C VAL A 258 -6.42 -10.76 10.61
N LYS A 259 -5.44 -11.46 10.00
CA LYS A 259 -5.48 -12.90 9.82
C LYS A 259 -4.29 -13.63 10.42
N THR A 260 -3.10 -13.07 10.27
CA THR A 260 -1.85 -13.74 10.63
C THR A 260 -1.03 -12.87 11.57
N ARG A 261 -0.46 -13.49 12.59
CA ARG A 261 0.52 -12.89 13.50
C ARG A 261 1.54 -13.95 13.89
N HIS A 262 2.82 -13.62 13.86
CA HIS A 262 3.90 -14.55 14.20
C HIS A 262 5.18 -13.81 14.58
N ASN A 263 6.17 -14.59 15.06
CA ASN A 263 7.53 -14.12 15.21
C ASN A 263 8.18 -13.93 13.84
N GLU A 264 9.04 -12.94 13.72
CA GLU A 264 9.95 -12.75 12.61
C GLU A 264 11.36 -13.27 12.91
N VAL A 265 12.27 -13.19 11.92
CA VAL A 265 13.59 -13.84 11.97
C VAL A 265 14.50 -13.20 13.04
N ALA A 266 14.44 -11.87 13.22
CA ALA A 266 15.26 -11.21 14.22
C ALA A 266 14.66 -11.33 15.64
N PRO A 267 15.48 -11.34 16.70
CA PRO A 267 15.01 -11.30 18.08
C PRO A 267 14.09 -10.10 18.33
N ASN A 268 12.93 -10.33 18.96
CA ASN A 268 11.90 -9.33 19.23
C ASN A 268 11.31 -8.65 17.98
N GLN A 269 11.41 -9.29 16.84
CA GLN A 269 10.74 -8.92 15.61
C GLN A 269 9.49 -9.78 15.40
N PHE A 270 8.43 -9.16 14.90
CA PHE A 270 7.12 -9.78 14.71
C PHE A 270 6.48 -9.26 13.42
N GLU A 271 5.48 -9.99 12.94
CA GLU A 271 4.70 -9.61 11.77
C GLU A 271 3.20 -9.73 12.03
N LEU A 272 2.45 -8.86 11.38
CA LEU A 272 1.00 -8.83 11.31
C LEU A 272 0.57 -8.68 9.85
N ALA A 273 -0.34 -9.55 9.39
CA ALA A 273 -0.87 -9.48 8.03
C ALA A 273 -2.39 -9.65 8.01
N PRO A 274 -3.15 -8.78 7.29
CA PRO A 274 -4.58 -8.92 7.07
C PRO A 274 -4.90 -9.79 5.85
N ILE A 275 -6.18 -10.06 5.64
CA ILE A 275 -6.70 -10.43 4.33
C ILE A 275 -6.60 -9.19 3.42
N PHE A 276 -6.29 -9.40 2.14
CA PHE A 276 -6.23 -8.31 1.17
C PHE A 276 -7.60 -7.64 0.95
N GLU A 277 -7.57 -6.35 0.67
CA GLU A 277 -8.76 -5.53 0.46
C GLU A 277 -8.58 -4.65 -0.78
N GLU A 278 -9.62 -3.86 -1.13
CA GLU A 278 -9.48 -2.77 -2.09
C GLU A 278 -8.34 -1.84 -1.65
N CYS A 279 -7.51 -1.40 -2.60
CA CYS A 279 -6.21 -0.80 -2.30
C CYS A 279 -6.31 0.47 -1.44
N ASN A 280 -7.30 1.35 -1.68
CA ASN A 280 -7.48 2.55 -0.86
C ASN A 280 -7.88 2.21 0.58
N LEU A 281 -8.81 1.27 0.77
CA LEU A 281 -9.23 0.80 2.08
C LEU A 281 -8.07 0.11 2.82
N ALA A 282 -7.30 -0.72 2.12
CA ALA A 282 -6.13 -1.38 2.69
C ALA A 282 -5.07 -0.38 3.18
N VAL A 283 -4.87 0.73 2.46
CA VAL A 283 -3.97 1.81 2.88
C VAL A 283 -4.50 2.52 4.13
N ASP A 284 -5.78 2.86 4.17
CA ASP A 284 -6.39 3.45 5.38
C ASP A 284 -6.24 2.53 6.59
N HIS A 285 -6.54 1.24 6.42
CA HIS A 285 -6.39 0.24 7.48
C HIS A 285 -4.94 0.08 7.93
N ASN A 286 -3.95 0.18 7.02
CA ASN A 286 -2.55 0.15 7.43
C ASN A 286 -2.15 1.38 8.26
N MET A 287 -2.58 2.57 7.88
CA MET A 287 -2.30 3.78 8.67
C MET A 287 -2.97 3.72 10.05
N LEU A 288 -4.20 3.23 10.10
CA LEU A 288 -4.95 3.06 11.33
C LEU A 288 -4.30 2.01 12.26
N ILE A 289 -3.91 0.85 11.71
CA ILE A 289 -3.26 -0.20 12.52
C ILE A 289 -1.91 0.26 13.07
N MET A 290 -1.11 1.03 12.31
CA MET A 290 0.17 1.58 12.81
C MET A 290 -0.03 2.50 14.02
N SER A 291 -1.08 3.32 14.01
CA SER A 291 -1.46 4.16 15.16
C SER A 291 -1.90 3.30 16.34
N LEU A 292 -2.77 2.33 16.08
CA LEU A 292 -3.30 1.39 17.09
C LEU A 292 -2.18 0.56 17.73
N MET A 293 -1.24 0.06 16.94
CA MET A 293 -0.07 -0.69 17.44
C MET A 293 0.76 0.13 18.43
N ARG A 294 0.99 1.42 18.15
CA ARG A 294 1.74 2.31 19.07
C ARG A 294 1.00 2.47 20.40
N LYS A 295 -0.32 2.62 20.36
CA LYS A 295 -1.17 2.76 21.54
C LYS A 295 -1.21 1.49 22.37
N VAL A 296 -1.51 0.35 21.74
CA VAL A 296 -1.64 -0.94 22.42
C VAL A 296 -0.28 -1.43 22.94
N ALA A 297 0.82 -1.19 22.25
CA ALA A 297 2.15 -1.53 22.75
C ALA A 297 2.44 -0.86 24.09
N ARG A 298 2.11 0.42 24.23
CA ARG A 298 2.29 1.16 25.49
C ARG A 298 1.47 0.58 26.65
N SER A 299 0.22 0.19 26.41
CA SER A 299 -0.64 -0.42 27.45
C SER A 299 -0.08 -1.75 27.96
N HIS A 300 0.75 -2.44 27.15
CA HIS A 300 1.46 -3.66 27.52
C HIS A 300 2.91 -3.41 28.00
N GLY A 301 3.32 -2.15 28.20
CA GLY A 301 4.66 -1.78 28.64
C GLY A 301 5.74 -2.03 27.58
N PHE A 302 5.36 -1.94 26.31
CA PHE A 302 6.26 -2.01 25.17
C PHE A 302 6.36 -0.66 24.43
N ARG A 303 7.46 -0.48 23.72
CA ARG A 303 7.61 0.47 22.63
C ARG A 303 7.65 -0.27 21.31
N LEU A 304 6.80 0.16 20.40
CA LEU A 304 6.79 -0.26 19.01
C LEU A 304 7.90 0.49 18.25
N LEU A 305 8.73 -0.23 17.50
CA LEU A 305 9.66 0.35 16.55
C LEU A 305 9.25 -0.03 15.13
N LEU A 306 8.92 0.97 14.34
CA LEU A 306 8.63 0.85 12.91
C LEU A 306 9.82 1.26 12.04
N HIS A 307 10.88 1.84 12.63
CA HIS A 307 12.12 2.10 11.92
C HIS A 307 12.62 0.81 11.24
N GLU A 308 12.96 0.89 9.96
CA GLU A 308 13.25 -0.29 9.12
C GLU A 308 14.50 -1.07 9.55
N LYS A 309 15.45 -0.40 10.23
CA LYS A 309 16.68 -1.05 10.71
C LYS A 309 17.05 -0.56 12.11
N PRO A 310 16.27 -0.90 13.15
CA PRO A 310 16.55 -0.40 14.49
C PRO A 310 17.81 -1.03 15.11
N PHE A 311 18.19 -2.23 14.67
CA PHE A 311 19.36 -2.95 15.19
C PHE A 311 20.27 -3.40 14.05
N LYS A 312 21.56 -3.06 14.15
CA LYS A 312 22.58 -3.48 13.18
C LYS A 312 22.87 -4.97 13.34
N GLY A 313 23.13 -5.65 12.22
CA GLY A 313 23.57 -7.07 12.21
C GLY A 313 22.45 -8.11 12.23
N VAL A 314 21.19 -7.70 12.40
CA VAL A 314 20.01 -8.58 12.30
C VAL A 314 19.06 -8.09 11.21
N ASN A 315 18.01 -8.83 10.87
CA ASN A 315 17.01 -8.41 9.89
C ASN A 315 16.41 -7.05 10.24
N GLY A 316 16.07 -6.30 9.22
CA GLY A 316 15.23 -5.11 9.33
C GLY A 316 13.77 -5.43 9.08
N SER A 317 12.88 -4.45 9.26
CA SER A 317 11.45 -4.58 9.06
C SER A 317 11.00 -3.92 7.76
N GLY A 318 10.22 -4.64 6.99
CA GLY A 318 9.55 -4.17 5.78
C GLY A 318 8.03 -4.06 5.96
N LYS A 319 7.41 -3.68 4.87
CA LYS A 319 5.97 -3.70 4.68
C LYS A 319 5.70 -4.23 3.27
N HIS A 320 5.67 -5.55 3.13
CA HIS A 320 5.48 -6.15 1.81
C HIS A 320 4.10 -5.81 1.28
N ASN A 321 4.04 -5.27 0.09
CA ASN A 321 2.79 -4.89 -0.56
C ASN A 321 2.41 -5.95 -1.60
N ASN A 322 1.49 -6.83 -1.24
CA ASN A 322 0.91 -7.82 -2.15
C ASN A 322 -0.18 -7.16 -2.99
N TRP A 323 0.11 -6.92 -4.27
CA TRP A 323 -0.75 -6.18 -5.18
C TRP A 323 -1.27 -7.06 -6.32
N SER A 324 -2.55 -6.89 -6.67
CA SER A 324 -3.19 -7.58 -7.79
C SER A 324 -4.34 -6.76 -8.36
N LEU A 325 -4.89 -7.19 -9.51
CA LEU A 325 -6.07 -6.62 -10.15
C LEU A 325 -7.17 -7.68 -10.27
N GLY A 326 -8.41 -7.29 -10.00
CA GLY A 326 -9.57 -8.17 -10.17
C GLY A 326 -10.76 -7.46 -10.81
N THR A 327 -11.55 -8.21 -11.57
CA THR A 327 -12.73 -7.72 -12.29
C THR A 327 -13.99 -7.83 -11.44
N ASP A 328 -15.02 -7.05 -11.78
CA ASP A 328 -16.37 -7.18 -11.25
C ASP A 328 -17.08 -8.48 -11.64
N THR A 329 -16.51 -9.25 -12.58
CA THR A 329 -16.96 -10.58 -12.94
C THR A 329 -16.28 -11.70 -12.14
N GLY A 330 -15.48 -11.36 -11.11
CA GLY A 330 -14.83 -12.30 -10.20
C GLY A 330 -13.53 -12.92 -10.72
N VAL A 331 -12.93 -12.36 -11.74
CA VAL A 331 -11.67 -12.84 -12.34
C VAL A 331 -10.47 -12.09 -11.78
N LEU A 332 -9.47 -12.80 -11.24
CA LEU A 332 -8.16 -12.25 -10.89
C LEU A 332 -7.28 -12.18 -12.15
N LEU A 333 -6.85 -10.98 -12.52
CA LEU A 333 -6.11 -10.75 -13.77
C LEU A 333 -4.66 -11.25 -13.71
N MET A 334 -4.11 -11.38 -12.51
CA MET A 334 -2.76 -11.92 -12.27
C MET A 334 -2.75 -13.43 -11.98
N ALA A 335 -3.89 -14.12 -12.12
CA ALA A 335 -3.97 -15.56 -11.94
C ALA A 335 -4.03 -16.28 -13.30
N PRO A 336 -3.25 -17.36 -13.49
CA PRO A 336 -3.34 -18.17 -14.71
C PRO A 336 -4.73 -18.81 -14.83
N GLY A 337 -5.17 -18.98 -16.06
CA GLY A 337 -6.45 -19.57 -16.40
C GLY A 337 -6.35 -21.06 -16.74
N LYS A 338 -7.48 -21.61 -17.18
CA LYS A 338 -7.62 -23.02 -17.58
C LYS A 338 -7.64 -23.20 -19.10
N THR A 339 -7.84 -22.13 -19.85
CA THR A 339 -7.88 -22.13 -21.32
C THR A 339 -6.76 -21.29 -21.90
N PRO A 340 -6.36 -21.51 -23.15
CA PRO A 340 -5.36 -20.68 -23.83
C PRO A 340 -5.72 -19.19 -23.85
N GLU A 341 -7.00 -18.86 -24.03
CA GLU A 341 -7.50 -17.49 -24.03
C GLU A 341 -7.38 -16.83 -22.64
N GLU A 342 -7.75 -17.55 -21.58
CA GLU A 342 -7.59 -17.08 -20.20
C GLU A 342 -6.11 -16.87 -19.86
N ASN A 343 -5.23 -17.74 -20.36
CA ASN A 343 -3.78 -17.60 -20.18
C ASN A 343 -3.20 -16.46 -21.02
N LEU A 344 -3.72 -16.21 -22.22
CA LEU A 344 -3.33 -15.02 -22.99
C LEU A 344 -3.69 -13.73 -22.26
N ARG A 345 -4.90 -13.67 -21.66
CA ARG A 345 -5.28 -12.55 -20.78
C ARG A 345 -4.32 -12.40 -19.62
N PHE A 346 -4.03 -13.48 -18.90
CA PHE A 346 -3.09 -13.49 -17.78
C PHE A 346 -1.71 -12.95 -18.21
N ILE A 347 -1.12 -13.50 -19.27
CA ILE A 347 0.17 -13.06 -19.81
C ILE A 347 0.12 -11.59 -20.25
N THR A 348 -1.00 -11.14 -20.84
CA THR A 348 -1.18 -9.74 -21.22
C THR A 348 -1.00 -8.81 -20.01
N PHE A 349 -1.66 -9.10 -18.89
CA PHE A 349 -1.52 -8.27 -17.69
C PHE A 349 -0.13 -8.39 -17.05
N ILE A 350 0.46 -9.58 -16.99
CA ILE A 350 1.81 -9.77 -16.46
C ILE A 350 2.83 -8.94 -17.25
N VAL A 351 2.84 -9.06 -18.58
CA VAL A 351 3.80 -8.34 -19.43
C VAL A 351 3.62 -6.83 -19.33
N ASN A 352 2.38 -6.34 -19.27
CA ASN A 352 2.13 -4.91 -19.10
C ASN A 352 2.60 -4.40 -17.73
N VAL A 353 2.48 -5.19 -16.65
CA VAL A 353 3.06 -4.84 -15.35
C VAL A 353 4.57 -4.78 -15.43
N LEU A 354 5.22 -5.77 -16.04
CA LEU A 354 6.68 -5.78 -16.22
C LEU A 354 7.17 -4.56 -17.02
N MET A 355 6.47 -4.21 -18.11
CA MET A 355 6.76 -3.01 -18.91
C MET A 355 6.63 -1.73 -18.09
N ALA A 356 5.57 -1.60 -17.29
CA ALA A 356 5.37 -0.46 -16.41
C ALA A 356 6.52 -0.32 -15.40
N VAL A 357 6.89 -1.44 -14.75
CA VAL A 357 8.00 -1.48 -13.79
C VAL A 357 9.34 -1.20 -14.44
N TYR A 358 9.56 -1.66 -15.67
CA TYR A 358 10.77 -1.37 -16.45
C TYR A 358 10.86 0.12 -16.82
N ARG A 359 9.83 0.68 -17.42
CA ARG A 359 9.82 2.08 -17.88
C ARG A 359 9.92 3.09 -16.74
N HIS A 360 9.31 2.78 -15.59
CA HIS A 360 9.28 3.64 -14.41
C HIS A 360 10.13 3.10 -13.24
N ASN A 361 11.19 2.35 -13.56
CA ASN A 361 12.07 1.70 -12.60
C ASN A 361 12.60 2.66 -11.53
N GLY A 362 13.16 3.80 -11.95
CA GLY A 362 13.67 4.82 -11.03
C GLY A 362 12.58 5.47 -10.17
N LEU A 363 11.39 5.70 -10.71
CA LEU A 363 10.25 6.24 -9.95
C LEU A 363 9.76 5.27 -8.87
N LEU A 364 9.64 3.98 -9.20
CA LEU A 364 9.28 2.95 -8.22
C LEU A 364 10.31 2.87 -7.10
N LYS A 365 11.61 2.98 -7.45
CA LYS A 365 12.67 3.09 -6.46
C LYS A 365 12.54 4.34 -5.59
N ALA A 366 12.25 5.50 -6.17
CA ALA A 366 12.01 6.73 -5.42
C ALA A 366 10.83 6.61 -4.46
N SER A 367 9.77 5.88 -4.86
CA SER A 367 8.56 5.70 -4.06
C SER A 367 8.77 4.92 -2.75
N ILE A 368 9.84 4.13 -2.68
CA ILE A 368 10.18 3.32 -1.48
C ILE A 368 11.42 3.84 -0.75
N SER A 369 12.06 4.88 -1.26
CA SER A 369 13.28 5.41 -0.69
C SER A 369 12.99 6.38 0.45
N SER A 370 13.70 6.20 1.56
CA SER A 370 13.72 7.10 2.72
C SER A 370 15.06 7.01 3.43
N ALA A 371 15.34 7.92 4.34
CA ALA A 371 16.55 7.89 5.16
C ALA A 371 16.64 6.59 5.99
N THR A 372 15.51 6.11 6.49
CA THR A 372 15.41 4.93 7.37
C THR A 372 15.44 3.63 6.59
N ASN A 373 14.70 3.54 5.47
CA ASN A 373 14.66 2.35 4.63
C ASN A 373 16.00 2.08 3.90
N ALA A 374 16.79 3.12 3.64
CA ALA A 374 18.14 2.97 3.06
C ALA A 374 19.08 2.11 3.92
N HIS A 375 18.87 2.06 5.24
CA HIS A 375 19.63 1.19 6.14
C HIS A 375 19.24 -0.28 6.04
N ARG A 376 18.02 -0.58 5.59
CA ARG A 376 17.48 -1.92 5.46
C ARG A 376 17.81 -2.54 4.10
N LEU A 377 17.63 -1.79 3.01
CA LEU A 377 17.70 -2.32 1.65
C LEU A 377 19.10 -2.85 1.31
N GLY A 378 19.13 -4.06 0.74
CA GLY A 378 20.36 -4.75 0.35
C GLY A 378 21.10 -5.45 1.48
N ALA A 379 20.49 -5.59 2.67
CA ALA A 379 21.10 -6.24 3.83
C ALA A 379 20.12 -7.16 4.55
N ASN A 380 20.58 -8.37 4.96
CA ASN A 380 19.85 -9.30 5.82
C ASN A 380 18.40 -9.54 5.39
N GLU A 381 18.19 -10.31 4.35
CA GLU A 381 16.89 -10.67 3.73
C GLU A 381 16.08 -9.51 3.11
N ALA A 382 16.49 -8.26 3.26
CA ALA A 382 15.84 -7.17 2.55
C ALA A 382 16.32 -7.10 1.09
N PRO A 383 15.44 -6.89 0.10
CA PRO A 383 15.82 -6.80 -1.29
C PRO A 383 16.80 -5.63 -1.53
N PRO A 384 17.67 -5.73 -2.54
CA PRO A 384 18.53 -4.61 -2.94
C PRO A 384 17.68 -3.46 -3.49
N ALA A 385 18.22 -2.25 -3.41
CA ALA A 385 17.59 -1.05 -3.96
C ALA A 385 17.63 -0.98 -5.52
N ILE A 386 17.70 -2.11 -6.20
CA ILE A 386 17.61 -2.23 -7.66
C ILE A 386 16.28 -2.91 -7.96
N ILE A 387 15.33 -2.16 -8.49
CA ILE A 387 14.00 -2.71 -8.79
C ILE A 387 14.10 -3.68 -9.96
N SER A 388 14.04 -4.97 -9.66
CA SER A 388 14.01 -6.08 -10.62
C SER A 388 12.82 -6.99 -10.29
N SER A 389 12.39 -7.80 -11.27
CA SER A 389 11.24 -8.68 -11.10
C SER A 389 11.65 -10.14 -11.17
N PHE A 390 11.15 -10.92 -10.22
CA PHE A 390 11.22 -12.38 -10.21
C PHE A 390 9.88 -12.96 -10.70
N LEU A 391 9.94 -13.96 -11.56
CA LEU A 391 8.75 -14.57 -12.17
C LEU A 391 8.59 -16.06 -11.86
N GLY A 392 9.66 -16.72 -11.49
CA GLY A 392 9.74 -18.17 -11.35
C GLY A 392 9.93 -18.90 -12.69
N THR A 393 10.42 -20.13 -12.59
CA THR A 393 10.91 -20.91 -13.74
C THR A 393 9.86 -21.17 -14.83
N GLN A 394 8.61 -21.38 -14.46
CA GLN A 394 7.55 -21.69 -15.43
C GLN A 394 7.16 -20.47 -16.26
N LEU A 395 6.87 -19.35 -15.61
CA LEU A 395 6.46 -18.13 -16.31
C LEU A 395 7.60 -17.58 -17.16
N SER A 396 8.84 -17.65 -16.66
CA SER A 396 10.05 -17.27 -17.42
C SER A 396 10.18 -18.04 -18.72
N LYS A 397 9.96 -19.38 -18.70
CA LYS A 397 9.98 -20.21 -19.92
C LYS A 397 8.87 -19.82 -20.89
N VAL A 398 7.64 -19.60 -20.41
CA VAL A 398 6.52 -19.18 -21.26
C VAL A 398 6.85 -17.87 -21.97
N LEU A 399 7.40 -16.88 -21.26
CA LEU A 399 7.80 -15.61 -21.87
C LEU A 399 8.94 -15.76 -22.89
N GLU A 400 9.95 -16.63 -22.62
CA GLU A 400 11.03 -16.92 -23.57
C GLU A 400 10.53 -17.57 -24.86
N HIS A 401 9.59 -18.49 -24.78
CA HIS A 401 8.99 -19.10 -25.95
C HIS A 401 8.16 -18.10 -26.75
N LEU A 402 7.33 -17.31 -26.10
CA LEU A 402 6.58 -16.24 -26.77
C LEU A 402 7.51 -15.25 -27.49
N GLU A 403 8.65 -14.91 -26.88
CA GLU A 403 9.67 -14.05 -27.50
C GLU A 403 10.23 -14.65 -28.81
N LYS A 404 10.50 -15.96 -28.83
CA LYS A 404 11.08 -16.67 -29.95
C LYS A 404 10.07 -17.00 -31.07
N SER A 405 8.78 -16.74 -30.85
CA SER A 405 7.70 -17.08 -31.80
C SER A 405 7.54 -18.58 -32.05
N GLU A 406 7.94 -19.43 -31.12
CA GLU A 406 7.74 -20.87 -31.17
C GLU A 406 6.26 -21.22 -30.96
N PRO A 407 5.69 -22.22 -31.67
CA PRO A 407 4.34 -22.67 -31.45
C PRO A 407 4.23 -23.26 -30.04
N GLU A 408 3.26 -22.81 -29.24
CA GLU A 408 3.20 -23.16 -27.86
C GLU A 408 1.80 -23.51 -27.34
N ASP A 409 1.85 -24.44 -26.42
CA ASP A 409 0.75 -24.66 -25.49
C ASP A 409 0.85 -23.59 -24.37
N LEU A 410 -0.05 -22.58 -24.40
CA LEU A 410 -0.16 -21.56 -23.35
C LEU A 410 -0.68 -22.16 -22.01
N MET A 411 -0.65 -23.48 -21.89
CA MET A 411 -1.04 -24.17 -20.67
C MET A 411 0.14 -24.24 -19.70
N LEU A 412 -0.03 -23.64 -18.53
CA LEU A 412 0.89 -23.82 -17.42
C LEU A 412 0.76 -25.22 -16.84
N ALA A 413 1.90 -25.88 -16.56
CA ALA A 413 1.90 -27.21 -15.98
C ALA A 413 1.15 -27.24 -14.63
N GLY A 414 0.35 -28.28 -14.40
CA GLY A 414 -0.34 -28.50 -13.13
C GLY A 414 0.61 -28.73 -11.96
N LYS A 415 0.10 -28.66 -10.75
CA LYS A 415 0.87 -28.96 -9.52
C LYS A 415 1.40 -30.38 -9.55
N GLN A 416 2.69 -30.55 -9.24
CA GLN A 416 3.32 -31.86 -9.10
C GLN A 416 3.19 -32.35 -7.66
N GLY A 417 2.96 -33.65 -7.46
CA GLY A 417 2.96 -34.28 -6.15
C GLY A 417 4.37 -34.69 -5.70
N MET A 418 4.68 -34.53 -4.42
CA MET A 418 5.87 -35.04 -3.79
C MET A 418 5.50 -36.12 -2.76
N LYS A 419 6.04 -37.33 -2.91
CA LYS A 419 5.94 -38.38 -1.91
C LYS A 419 7.14 -38.31 -0.98
N LEU A 420 6.87 -38.22 0.31
CA LEU A 420 7.92 -38.18 1.35
C LEU A 420 8.31 -39.57 1.86
N ASP A 421 7.59 -40.62 1.45
CA ASP A 421 7.74 -42.02 1.96
C ASP A 421 7.63 -42.13 3.48
N ILE A 422 6.92 -41.22 4.12
CA ILE A 422 6.62 -41.22 5.55
C ILE A 422 5.20 -41.77 5.75
N ALA A 423 5.10 -42.87 6.48
CA ALA A 423 3.81 -43.48 6.78
C ALA A 423 2.85 -42.49 7.45
N ARG A 424 1.60 -42.40 6.96
CA ARG A 424 0.53 -41.51 7.42
C ARG A 424 0.67 -40.03 7.04
N ILE A 425 1.72 -39.64 6.32
CA ILE A 425 1.81 -38.28 5.73
C ILE A 425 1.27 -38.37 4.31
N PRO A 426 0.24 -37.56 3.95
CA PRO A 426 -0.28 -37.52 2.58
C PRO A 426 0.77 -36.96 1.62
N GLU A 427 0.60 -37.27 0.34
CA GLU A 427 1.41 -36.66 -0.74
C GLU A 427 1.28 -35.14 -0.71
N LEU A 428 2.41 -34.44 -0.75
CA LEU A 428 2.45 -32.98 -0.78
C LEU A 428 2.30 -32.51 -2.22
N LEU A 429 1.45 -31.52 -2.43
CA LEU A 429 1.39 -30.80 -3.70
C LEU A 429 2.46 -29.72 -3.71
N ILE A 430 3.45 -29.87 -4.60
CA ILE A 430 4.50 -28.88 -4.76
C ILE A 430 3.88 -27.66 -5.43
N ASP A 431 4.09 -26.50 -4.84
CA ASP A 431 3.80 -25.23 -5.48
C ASP A 431 4.96 -24.92 -6.46
N ASN A 432 4.62 -24.78 -7.74
CA ASN A 432 5.60 -24.48 -8.80
C ASN A 432 6.04 -23.01 -8.83
N THR A 433 5.57 -22.20 -7.88
CA THR A 433 6.05 -20.82 -7.71
C THR A 433 7.28 -20.82 -6.82
N ASP A 434 8.46 -20.81 -7.43
CA ASP A 434 9.69 -20.50 -6.73
C ASP A 434 9.58 -19.16 -6.01
N ARG A 435 10.07 -19.08 -4.77
CA ARG A 435 10.16 -17.82 -4.03
C ARG A 435 11.62 -17.37 -3.96
N ASN A 436 11.97 -16.35 -4.71
CA ASN A 436 13.25 -15.67 -4.57
C ASN A 436 13.09 -14.49 -3.60
N ARG A 437 13.63 -14.63 -2.39
CA ARG A 437 13.54 -13.60 -1.34
C ARG A 437 14.45 -12.39 -1.61
N THR A 438 15.35 -12.46 -2.60
CA THR A 438 16.25 -11.35 -2.95
C THR A 438 15.69 -10.40 -4.00
N SER A 439 14.50 -10.69 -4.57
CA SER A 439 13.84 -9.83 -5.54
C SER A 439 12.96 -8.78 -4.86
N PRO A 440 13.07 -7.51 -5.22
CA PRO A 440 12.24 -6.44 -4.66
C PRO A 440 10.80 -6.43 -5.21
N PHE A 441 10.56 -7.04 -6.37
CA PHE A 441 9.25 -7.12 -7.00
C PHE A 441 9.03 -8.53 -7.57
N ALA A 442 8.35 -9.38 -6.82
CA ALA A 442 8.23 -10.80 -7.12
C ALA A 442 6.81 -11.21 -7.48
N PHE A 443 6.65 -12.00 -8.57
CA PHE A 443 5.40 -12.68 -8.85
C PHE A 443 5.23 -13.90 -7.96
N THR A 444 4.11 -14.01 -7.25
CA THR A 444 3.85 -15.08 -6.27
C THR A 444 2.60 -15.91 -6.63
N GLY A 445 2.38 -16.14 -7.94
CA GLY A 445 1.35 -17.06 -8.46
C GLY A 445 0.03 -16.40 -8.86
N ASN A 446 -0.41 -15.36 -8.18
CA ASN A 446 -1.63 -14.61 -8.52
C ASN A 446 -1.56 -13.10 -8.19
N ARG A 447 -0.38 -12.63 -7.81
CA ARG A 447 -0.12 -11.24 -7.42
C ARG A 447 1.37 -10.93 -7.55
N PHE A 448 1.70 -9.65 -7.56
CA PHE A 448 3.06 -9.18 -7.34
C PHE A 448 3.23 -8.72 -5.90
N GLU A 449 4.36 -9.06 -5.32
CA GLU A 449 4.76 -8.67 -3.97
C GLU A 449 5.89 -7.62 -4.08
N PHE A 450 5.59 -6.38 -3.68
CA PHE A 450 6.57 -5.30 -3.65
C PHE A 450 7.20 -5.25 -2.24
N ARG A 451 8.35 -5.90 -2.10
CA ARG A 451 9.06 -6.16 -0.84
C ARG A 451 9.90 -5.00 -0.34
N ALA A 452 10.20 -4.05 -1.20
CA ALA A 452 11.11 -2.94 -0.90
C ALA A 452 10.47 -1.82 -0.09
N VAL A 453 9.17 -1.86 0.17
CA VAL A 453 8.46 -0.86 0.99
C VAL A 453 8.90 -0.99 2.45
N GLY A 454 9.22 0.14 3.09
CA GLY A 454 9.66 0.18 4.49
C GLY A 454 8.51 0.01 5.49
N SER A 455 8.80 -0.50 6.67
CA SER A 455 7.80 -0.75 7.73
C SER A 455 7.14 0.52 8.25
N GLU A 456 7.83 1.65 8.24
CA GLU A 456 7.27 2.94 8.68
C GLU A 456 6.53 3.69 7.56
N ALA A 457 6.80 3.36 6.30
CA ALA A 457 6.24 4.06 5.15
C ALA A 457 4.71 3.91 5.01
N ASN A 458 4.06 4.93 4.46
CA ASN A 458 2.70 4.81 3.96
C ASN A 458 2.69 4.01 2.64
N CYS A 459 1.90 2.94 2.58
CA CYS A 459 1.74 2.12 1.36
C CYS A 459 1.31 2.94 0.13
N ALA A 460 0.63 4.06 0.34
CA ALA A 460 0.13 4.90 -0.75
C ALA A 460 1.24 5.38 -1.68
N SER A 461 2.45 5.68 -1.18
CA SER A 461 3.56 6.13 -2.01
C SER A 461 3.93 5.11 -3.10
N ALA A 462 4.12 3.86 -2.72
CA ALA A 462 4.45 2.76 -3.63
C ALA A 462 3.26 2.41 -4.54
N MET A 463 2.05 2.34 -3.98
CA MET A 463 0.84 1.97 -4.71
C MET A 463 0.42 3.03 -5.73
N LEU A 464 0.54 4.29 -5.39
CA LEU A 464 0.32 5.41 -6.30
C LEU A 464 1.25 5.33 -7.53
N ALA A 465 2.56 5.15 -7.32
CA ALA A 465 3.53 5.04 -8.41
C ALA A 465 3.26 3.80 -9.30
N LEU A 466 3.02 2.64 -8.68
CA LEU A 466 2.76 1.39 -9.40
C LEU A 466 1.47 1.46 -10.23
N ASN A 467 0.36 1.87 -9.62
CA ASN A 467 -0.93 1.92 -10.31
C ASN A 467 -0.95 2.96 -11.43
N ALA A 468 -0.30 4.13 -11.26
CA ALA A 468 -0.20 5.13 -12.32
C ALA A 468 0.67 4.65 -13.49
N ALA A 469 1.82 4.00 -13.21
CA ALA A 469 2.69 3.41 -14.23
C ALA A 469 1.98 2.29 -15.02
N VAL A 470 1.25 1.41 -14.33
CA VAL A 470 0.47 0.35 -14.99
C VAL A 470 -0.68 0.94 -15.81
N ALA A 471 -1.33 2.01 -15.34
CA ALA A 471 -2.38 2.69 -16.10
C ALA A 471 -1.85 3.28 -17.42
N GLU A 472 -0.71 3.96 -17.39
CA GLU A 472 -0.07 4.49 -18.61
C GLU A 472 0.28 3.36 -19.57
N GLN A 473 0.91 2.30 -19.08
CA GLN A 473 1.32 1.18 -19.89
C GLN A 473 0.13 0.46 -20.55
N LEU A 474 -0.95 0.21 -19.82
CA LEU A 474 -2.17 -0.41 -20.37
C LEU A 474 -2.81 0.46 -21.46
N LYS A 475 -2.82 1.79 -21.30
CA LYS A 475 -3.28 2.72 -22.34
C LYS A 475 -2.41 2.64 -23.58
N THR A 476 -1.08 2.60 -23.42
CA THR A 476 -0.11 2.47 -24.51
C THR A 476 -0.32 1.14 -25.25
N PHE A 477 -0.39 0.04 -24.50
CA PHE A 477 -0.66 -1.29 -25.05
C PHE A 477 -1.95 -1.32 -25.86
N LYS A 478 -3.04 -0.79 -25.29
CA LYS A 478 -4.32 -0.71 -26.00
C LYS A 478 -4.21 0.06 -27.31
N THR A 479 -3.57 1.20 -27.29
CA THR A 479 -3.38 2.05 -28.48
C THR A 479 -2.61 1.30 -29.59
N GLU A 480 -1.56 0.56 -29.23
CA GLU A 480 -0.77 -0.24 -30.19
C GLU A 480 -1.57 -1.44 -30.74
N VAL A 481 -2.33 -2.12 -29.90
CA VAL A 481 -3.20 -3.24 -30.34
C VAL A 481 -4.31 -2.74 -31.26
N ASP A 482 -5.01 -1.66 -30.88
CA ASP A 482 -6.08 -1.08 -31.69
C ASP A 482 -5.58 -0.63 -33.08
N ALA A 483 -4.37 -0.06 -33.16
CA ALA A 483 -3.76 0.32 -34.43
C ALA A 483 -3.56 -0.90 -35.34
N LYS A 484 -3.08 -2.03 -34.79
CA LYS A 484 -2.90 -3.28 -35.55
C LYS A 484 -4.23 -3.91 -35.98
N ILE A 485 -5.26 -3.80 -35.16
CA ILE A 485 -6.60 -4.26 -35.52
C ILE A 485 -7.18 -3.38 -36.65
N ALA A 486 -6.95 -2.07 -36.60
CA ALA A 486 -7.36 -1.15 -37.66
C ALA A 486 -6.63 -1.44 -38.98
N ASP A 487 -5.37 -1.93 -38.94
CA ASP A 487 -4.61 -2.40 -40.11
C ASP A 487 -5.06 -3.79 -40.60
N GLY A 488 -6.17 -4.35 -40.05
CA GLY A 488 -6.77 -5.60 -40.52
C GLY A 488 -6.28 -6.88 -39.83
N LYS A 489 -5.52 -6.77 -38.74
CA LYS A 489 -5.10 -7.96 -37.96
C LYS A 489 -6.23 -8.48 -37.09
N GLU A 490 -6.26 -9.79 -36.89
CA GLU A 490 -7.13 -10.45 -35.91
C GLU A 490 -6.70 -10.04 -34.50
N THR A 491 -7.66 -9.89 -33.57
CA THR A 491 -7.44 -9.31 -32.25
C THR A 491 -6.36 -10.04 -31.46
N PHE A 492 -6.41 -11.36 -31.36
CA PHE A 492 -5.41 -12.11 -30.57
C PHE A 492 -4.03 -12.14 -31.23
N ALA A 493 -3.98 -12.12 -32.56
CA ALA A 493 -2.72 -11.98 -33.30
C ALA A 493 -2.07 -10.59 -33.08
N ALA A 494 -2.89 -9.53 -33.04
CA ALA A 494 -2.43 -8.19 -32.72
C ALA A 494 -1.87 -8.11 -31.27
N ILE A 495 -2.60 -8.69 -30.30
CA ILE A 495 -2.16 -8.78 -28.90
C ILE A 495 -0.82 -9.50 -28.81
N LEU A 496 -0.68 -10.69 -29.39
CA LEU A 496 0.56 -11.48 -29.35
C LEU A 496 1.75 -10.74 -29.96
N GLU A 497 1.53 -10.00 -31.05
CA GLU A 497 2.60 -9.23 -31.68
C GLU A 497 3.11 -8.09 -30.79
N VAL A 498 2.19 -7.36 -30.13
CA VAL A 498 2.58 -6.31 -29.18
C VAL A 498 3.26 -6.92 -27.96
N LEU A 499 2.73 -8.03 -27.42
CA LEU A 499 3.35 -8.72 -26.28
C LEU A 499 4.78 -9.18 -26.58
N ARG A 500 5.04 -9.72 -27.78
CA ARG A 500 6.41 -10.13 -28.18
C ARG A 500 7.39 -8.98 -28.20
N LYS A 501 6.95 -7.81 -28.68
CA LYS A 501 7.74 -6.57 -28.65
C LYS A 501 8.03 -6.19 -27.20
N ASP A 502 6.99 -6.15 -26.37
CA ASP A 502 7.08 -5.69 -24.98
C ASP A 502 7.92 -6.65 -24.12
N ILE A 503 7.81 -7.97 -24.32
CA ILE A 503 8.65 -8.97 -23.63
C ILE A 503 10.14 -8.71 -23.93
N LYS A 504 10.51 -8.44 -25.20
CA LYS A 504 11.90 -8.13 -25.55
C LYS A 504 12.40 -6.87 -24.87
N GLU A 505 11.57 -5.83 -24.78
CA GLU A 505 11.92 -4.55 -24.17
C GLU A 505 12.06 -4.70 -22.65
N CYS A 506 11.08 -5.30 -21.95
CA CYS A 506 11.09 -5.41 -20.49
C CYS A 506 11.97 -6.56 -19.94
N LYS A 507 12.57 -7.38 -20.80
CA LYS A 507 13.46 -8.47 -20.37
C LYS A 507 14.59 -8.01 -19.45
N ALA A 508 15.01 -6.76 -19.60
CA ALA A 508 16.06 -6.16 -18.77
C ALA A 508 15.72 -6.17 -17.26
N ILE A 509 14.43 -6.11 -16.89
CA ILE A 509 14.02 -6.09 -15.48
C ILE A 509 13.92 -7.49 -14.87
N HIS A 510 13.84 -8.55 -15.70
CA HIS A 510 13.68 -9.91 -15.23
C HIS A 510 15.00 -10.47 -14.69
N PHE A 511 14.98 -10.93 -13.43
CA PHE A 511 16.13 -11.54 -12.78
C PHE A 511 15.70 -12.57 -11.72
N ASP A 512 16.13 -13.81 -11.91
CA ASP A 512 15.80 -14.95 -11.04
C ASP A 512 16.98 -15.38 -10.13
N GLY A 513 18.13 -14.69 -10.22
CA GLY A 513 19.34 -15.03 -9.47
C GLY A 513 19.45 -14.38 -8.10
N ASN A 514 20.65 -14.45 -7.52
CA ASN A 514 20.96 -13.82 -6.22
C ASN A 514 21.08 -12.29 -6.37
N GLY A 515 20.07 -11.55 -5.90
CA GLY A 515 20.04 -10.08 -5.96
C GLY A 515 21.07 -9.36 -5.08
N TYR A 516 21.74 -10.05 -4.16
CA TYR A 516 22.78 -9.45 -3.31
C TYR A 516 24.18 -9.46 -3.96
N SER A 517 24.36 -10.23 -5.03
CA SER A 517 25.68 -10.41 -5.61
C SER A 517 26.20 -9.15 -6.33
N ASP A 518 27.51 -8.95 -6.33
CA ASP A 518 28.13 -7.83 -7.04
C ASP A 518 28.05 -8.02 -8.57
N GLU A 519 28.02 -9.27 -9.03
CA GLU A 519 27.77 -9.62 -10.43
C GLU A 519 26.40 -9.10 -10.88
N TRP A 520 25.37 -9.23 -10.03
CA TRP A 520 24.05 -8.68 -10.33
C TRP A 520 24.07 -7.15 -10.41
N LYS A 521 24.73 -6.47 -9.48
CA LYS A 521 24.84 -5.00 -9.53
C LYS A 521 25.48 -4.52 -10.83
N ALA A 522 26.56 -5.18 -11.25
CA ALA A 522 27.24 -4.89 -12.53
C ALA A 522 26.33 -5.18 -13.75
N GLU A 523 25.59 -6.29 -13.71
CA GLU A 523 24.65 -6.69 -14.75
C GLU A 523 23.46 -5.73 -14.84
N ALA A 524 22.88 -5.36 -13.72
CA ALA A 524 21.76 -4.40 -13.65
C ALA A 524 22.14 -3.05 -14.27
N ALA A 525 23.35 -2.56 -13.97
CA ALA A 525 23.87 -1.32 -14.57
C ALA A 525 24.03 -1.47 -16.10
N ARG A 526 24.52 -2.62 -16.60
CA ARG A 526 24.62 -2.89 -18.05
C ARG A 526 23.25 -2.97 -18.72
N ARG A 527 22.22 -3.42 -18.01
CA ARG A 527 20.83 -3.44 -18.49
C ARG A 527 20.13 -2.09 -18.42
N GLY A 528 20.80 -1.06 -17.89
CA GLY A 528 20.23 0.29 -17.73
C GLY A 528 19.25 0.45 -16.58
N LEU A 529 19.23 -0.49 -15.61
CA LEU A 529 18.42 -0.35 -14.41
C LEU A 529 19.01 0.69 -13.47
N ASP A 530 18.15 1.34 -12.69
CA ASP A 530 18.58 2.35 -11.70
C ASP A 530 19.32 1.68 -10.54
N CYS A 531 20.63 1.88 -10.47
CA CYS A 531 21.53 1.35 -9.44
C CYS A 531 21.96 2.42 -8.42
N GLU A 532 21.40 3.64 -8.48
CA GLU A 532 21.73 4.72 -7.55
C GLU A 532 21.42 4.31 -6.10
N THR A 533 22.29 4.67 -5.18
CA THR A 533 22.15 4.37 -3.73
C THR A 533 21.96 5.63 -2.88
N SER A 534 22.27 6.79 -3.41
CA SER A 534 22.06 8.06 -2.72
C SER A 534 20.58 8.45 -2.74
N VAL A 535 19.92 8.39 -1.59
CA VAL A 535 18.48 8.71 -1.48
C VAL A 535 18.14 10.09 -2.06
N PRO A 536 18.88 11.16 -1.80
CA PRO A 536 18.63 12.45 -2.43
C PRO A 536 18.60 12.38 -3.97
N VAL A 537 19.60 11.74 -4.58
CA VAL A 537 19.67 11.58 -6.04
C VAL A 537 18.54 10.72 -6.57
N ILE A 538 18.12 9.69 -5.81
CA ILE A 538 16.98 8.85 -6.18
C ILE A 538 15.69 9.68 -6.27
N PHE A 539 15.50 10.67 -5.42
CA PHE A 539 14.30 11.52 -5.44
C PHE A 539 14.16 12.33 -6.74
N ASP A 540 15.25 12.62 -7.46
CA ASP A 540 15.20 13.29 -8.76
C ASP A 540 14.35 12.51 -9.78
N ASN A 541 14.14 11.20 -9.58
CA ASN A 541 13.26 10.38 -10.41
C ASN A 541 11.80 10.86 -10.41
N TYR A 542 11.32 11.55 -9.37
CA TYR A 542 9.98 12.15 -9.39
C TYR A 542 9.83 13.24 -10.44
N LEU A 543 10.92 13.99 -10.70
CA LEU A 543 10.93 15.15 -11.61
C LEU A 543 11.47 14.82 -13.00
N LYS A 544 11.86 13.56 -13.26
CA LYS A 544 12.19 13.12 -14.62
C LYS A 544 11.00 13.34 -15.53
N GLU A 545 11.25 13.80 -16.74
CA GLU A 545 10.21 14.11 -17.72
C GLU A 545 9.30 12.91 -18.03
N SER A 546 9.83 11.67 -17.95
CA SER A 546 9.04 10.45 -18.07
C SER A 546 8.02 10.30 -16.93
N SER A 547 8.42 10.57 -15.70
CA SER A 547 7.54 10.50 -14.52
C SER A 547 6.48 11.59 -14.58
N VAL A 548 6.88 12.82 -14.88
CA VAL A 548 5.93 13.96 -15.00
C VAL A 548 4.88 13.66 -16.06
N ARG A 549 5.30 13.28 -17.27
CA ARG A 549 4.36 12.94 -18.35
C ARG A 549 3.43 11.80 -17.99
N MET A 550 3.94 10.77 -17.31
CA MET A 550 3.12 9.65 -16.86
C MET A 550 2.03 10.11 -15.90
N PHE A 551 2.36 10.88 -14.88
CA PHE A 551 1.37 11.37 -13.91
C PHE A 551 0.37 12.34 -14.52
N GLU A 552 0.81 13.25 -15.41
CA GLU A 552 -0.08 14.18 -16.11
C GLU A 552 -0.99 13.47 -17.10
N SER A 553 -0.48 12.55 -17.92
CA SER A 553 -1.27 11.81 -18.91
C SER A 553 -2.29 10.84 -18.28
N THR A 554 -2.01 10.38 -17.08
CA THR A 554 -2.96 9.57 -16.31
C THR A 554 -3.93 10.42 -15.48
N GLY A 555 -3.70 11.73 -15.36
CA GLY A 555 -4.52 12.66 -14.57
C GLY A 555 -4.35 12.51 -13.06
N VAL A 556 -3.24 11.93 -12.62
CA VAL A 556 -2.98 11.61 -11.20
C VAL A 556 -2.41 12.81 -10.46
N MET A 557 -1.35 13.42 -11.00
CA MET A 557 -0.71 14.62 -10.43
C MET A 557 -0.21 15.55 -11.55
N THR A 558 -0.19 16.83 -11.25
CA THR A 558 0.46 17.84 -12.06
C THR A 558 1.96 17.93 -11.73
N ARG A 559 2.74 18.56 -12.61
CA ARG A 559 4.16 18.89 -12.35
C ARG A 559 4.34 19.63 -11.01
N LYS A 560 3.48 20.64 -10.74
CA LYS A 560 3.53 21.42 -9.51
C LYS A 560 3.35 20.55 -8.26
N GLU A 561 2.41 19.61 -8.30
CA GLU A 561 2.21 18.66 -7.18
C GLU A 561 3.39 17.71 -7.00
N LEU A 562 4.06 17.30 -8.08
CA LEU A 562 5.27 16.48 -8.01
C LEU A 562 6.46 17.24 -7.44
N GLU A 563 6.67 18.48 -7.88
CA GLU A 563 7.71 19.37 -7.36
C GLU A 563 7.54 19.59 -5.85
N ALA A 564 6.33 19.90 -5.42
CA ALA A 564 6.01 20.09 -4.02
C ALA A 564 6.26 18.83 -3.16
N ARG A 565 5.85 17.66 -3.66
CA ARG A 565 6.07 16.38 -2.95
C ARG A 565 7.54 16.02 -2.88
N ASN A 566 8.29 16.30 -3.94
CA ASN A 566 9.72 16.07 -3.96
C ASN A 566 10.43 16.97 -2.94
N GLU A 567 10.03 18.25 -2.83
CA GLU A 567 10.54 19.17 -1.83
C GLU A 567 10.27 18.68 -0.40
N VAL A 568 9.02 18.25 -0.11
CA VAL A 568 8.67 17.68 1.20
C VAL A 568 9.51 16.44 1.51
N LYS A 569 9.74 15.54 0.54
CA LYS A 569 10.62 14.38 0.76
C LYS A 569 12.07 14.77 1.06
N TRP A 570 12.59 15.81 0.42
CA TRP A 570 13.90 16.35 0.71
C TRP A 570 13.97 16.97 2.13
N GLU A 571 12.95 17.71 2.55
CA GLU A 571 12.86 18.25 3.90
C GLU A 571 12.84 17.13 4.93
N MET A 572 11.99 16.12 4.75
CA MET A 572 11.92 14.97 5.66
C MET A 572 13.25 14.21 5.73
N TYR A 573 13.93 14.02 4.59
CA TYR A 573 15.25 13.40 4.55
C TYR A 573 16.29 14.22 5.33
N THR A 574 16.30 15.53 5.13
CA THR A 574 17.22 16.46 5.82
C THR A 574 16.99 16.46 7.33
N LEU A 575 15.73 16.51 7.76
CA LEU A 575 15.37 16.44 9.19
C LEU A 575 15.79 15.09 9.80
N SER A 576 15.59 13.99 9.11
CA SER A 576 16.06 12.68 9.56
C SER A 576 17.58 12.65 9.73
N LEU A 577 18.34 13.25 8.82
CA LEU A 577 19.81 13.35 8.94
C LEU A 577 20.25 14.20 10.14
N ILE A 578 19.57 15.28 10.44
CA ILE A 578 19.86 16.11 11.62
C ILE A 578 19.71 15.29 12.90
N HIS A 579 18.63 14.51 13.01
CA HIS A 579 18.40 13.68 14.19
C HIS A 579 19.34 12.47 14.28
N ILE A 580 19.75 11.89 13.17
CA ILE A 580 20.56 10.66 13.11
C ILE A 580 22.07 10.95 13.12
N SER A 581 22.53 12.00 12.44
CA SER A 581 23.96 12.25 12.21
C SER A 581 24.59 13.36 13.05
N GLU A 582 23.84 14.32 13.51
CA GLU A 582 24.37 15.41 14.33
C GLU A 582 25.00 14.97 15.66
N PRO A 583 24.41 14.03 16.45
CA PRO A 583 25.08 13.54 17.65
C PRO A 583 26.43 12.89 17.41
N THR A 584 26.68 12.42 16.18
CA THR A 584 27.96 11.79 15.79
C THR A 584 28.97 12.77 15.20
N ARG A 585 28.52 13.83 14.54
CA ARG A 585 29.41 14.85 13.93
C ARG A 585 29.95 15.90 14.93
N LEU A 586 29.20 16.17 15.98
CA LEU A 586 29.65 17.11 17.04
C LEU A 586 30.78 16.56 17.92
N ARG A 587 31.31 15.36 17.65
CA ARG A 587 32.43 14.75 18.35
C ARG A 587 33.68 14.53 17.50
N CYS A 588 33.72 15.03 16.28
CA CYS A 588 34.93 15.07 15.44
C CYS A 588 35.54 16.51 15.42
#